data_e327dabebf803448030d06825b87df6f
#
_entry.id   e327dabebf803448030d06825b87df6f
#
_cell.length_a   1.000
_cell.length_b   1.000
_cell.length_c   1.000
_cell.angle_alpha   90.00
_cell.angle_beta   90.00
_cell.angle_gamma   90.00
#
_symmetry.space_group_name_H-M   'P 1'
#
loop_
_entity.id
_entity.type
_entity.pdbx_description
1 polymer ?
#
loop_
_entity_poly.entity_id
_entity_poly.type
_entity_poly.pdbx_seq_one_letter_code
_entity_poly.pdbx_strand_id
1 'polypeptide(L)'
;MRNDHPIQVGHKVGSCGSLSLGLLAAMICLISGFLTLGAASRERTPQPNVILIVVDDLGIGDLGCYGQRHFQTPRLDQMAQEGVRFTHYYAGSPVGAASRAVLMTGRHSGHATIRGNQKVSLEYGDYTLAEGLKQLSYASCAIGLWSMGQPGSTGLPNLQGFDEWFGFLDPESARNHYPEFLWRNQQVIRFEANSRNRRGLYIPYKFTDAAMNFIQSAGSSPFFLYLSYTLPAGELMVPTTKPYSDKDWPAEQKMKAAMIYRLDRDVGKILDLLDEKDLSSSTLVLFCSDNGPPREGVVDPVFFKSSGELRGGSEELYEGGIRSPMIMRWKGQLSSGKVSDQVFAAWDLMPTILDLCGENLPGGLDGVSLKQNLLKGDLVKHPPMYWETHEEGFRQAIRFERWKAIRFGMGEGVELYDLEKDPSEQTDLSLSHPDLVAELTQLMDASHTSSPAWPVSP
;
A
#
# COMPACT_ATOMS: atom_id res chain seq x y z
N MET A 1 -14.34 -34.87 -83.14
CA MET A 1 -13.48 -35.83 -83.84
C MET A 1 -12.93 -36.80 -82.83
N ARG A 2 -13.38 -38.04 -83.02
CA ARG A 2 -12.75 -39.31 -82.68
C ARG A 2 -12.30 -39.54 -81.27
N ASN A 3 -12.96 -40.39 -80.54
CA ASN A 3 -13.13 -41.89 -80.61
C ASN A 3 -12.34 -42.47 -79.44
N ASP A 4 -13.02 -43.11 -78.52
CA ASP A 4 -13.35 -44.54 -78.45
C ASP A 4 -12.21 -45.37 -77.82
N HIS A 5 -12.35 -46.24 -76.98
CA HIS A 5 -13.28 -47.12 -76.39
C HIS A 5 -12.59 -47.93 -75.23
N PRO A 6 -13.26 -48.79 -74.52
CA PRO A 6 -12.91 -49.23 -73.18
C PRO A 6 -12.29 -50.64 -73.16
N ILE A 7 -11.73 -51.07 -72.02
CA ILE A 7 -11.46 -52.45 -71.73
C ILE A 7 -11.94 -52.78 -70.29
N GLN A 8 -12.97 -53.68 -70.28
CA GLN A 8 -13.38 -54.49 -69.17
C GLN A 8 -12.44 -55.67 -68.98
N VAL A 9 -12.20 -56.15 -67.78
CA VAL A 9 -12.00 -57.52 -67.29
C VAL A 9 -11.78 -57.38 -65.77
N GLY A 10 -12.45 -57.96 -64.85
CA GLY A 10 -13.04 -59.24 -64.68
C GLY A 10 -12.88 -59.61 -63.20
N HIS A 11 -13.94 -60.06 -62.57
CA HIS A 11 -14.13 -60.49 -61.20
C HIS A 11 -13.01 -61.26 -60.52
N LYS A 12 -12.79 -61.02 -59.19
CA LYS A 12 -12.82 -62.10 -58.20
C LYS A 12 -13.23 -61.57 -56.82
N VAL A 13 -14.32 -62.11 -56.31
CA VAL A 13 -14.81 -61.94 -54.91
C VAL A 13 -13.91 -62.79 -54.03
N GLY A 14 -13.43 -62.22 -52.96
CA GLY A 14 -12.75 -62.91 -51.89
C GLY A 14 -13.26 -62.33 -50.56
N SER A 15 -14.09 -63.07 -49.88
CA SER A 15 -14.58 -62.81 -48.53
C SER A 15 -13.45 -62.97 -47.53
N CYS A 16 -13.18 -61.92 -46.72
CA CYS A 16 -12.42 -62.06 -45.46
C CYS A 16 -12.80 -60.95 -44.48
N GLY A 17 -13.53 -61.29 -43.50
CA GLY A 17 -13.16 -61.31 -42.12
C GLY A 17 -13.60 -60.04 -41.37
N SER A 18 -14.78 -60.10 -40.78
CA SER A 18 -15.33 -59.14 -39.80
C SER A 18 -14.55 -59.17 -38.48
N LEU A 19 -13.31 -58.63 -38.43
CA LEU A 19 -12.50 -58.54 -37.19
C LEU A 19 -11.79 -57.23 -36.94
N SER A 20 -12.04 -56.20 -37.75
CA SER A 20 -11.33 -54.92 -37.62
C SER A 20 -12.15 -53.74 -37.06
N LEU A 21 -13.50 -53.87 -36.90
CA LEU A 21 -14.32 -52.77 -36.35
C LEU A 21 -14.33 -52.70 -34.81
N GLY A 22 -14.06 -53.83 -34.12
CA GLY A 22 -14.06 -53.83 -32.64
C GLY A 22 -12.82 -53.20 -32.00
N LEU A 23 -11.67 -53.25 -32.64
CA LEU A 23 -10.41 -52.67 -32.12
C LEU A 23 -10.31 -51.16 -32.34
N LEU A 24 -10.92 -50.64 -33.39
CA LEU A 24 -10.95 -49.17 -33.62
C LEU A 24 -11.93 -48.48 -32.68
N ALA A 25 -13.07 -49.09 -32.34
CA ALA A 25 -14.02 -48.55 -31.37
C ALA A 25 -13.46 -48.57 -29.94
N ALA A 26 -12.70 -49.58 -29.53
CA ALA A 26 -12.05 -49.68 -28.24
C ALA A 26 -10.89 -48.66 -28.09
N MET A 27 -10.17 -48.38 -29.16
CA MET A 27 -9.09 -47.40 -29.14
C MET A 27 -9.59 -45.93 -29.11
N ILE A 28 -10.74 -45.64 -29.75
CA ILE A 28 -11.39 -44.34 -29.69
C ILE A 28 -11.99 -44.09 -28.30
N CYS A 29 -12.55 -45.09 -27.62
CA CYS A 29 -13.06 -44.98 -26.26
C CYS A 29 -11.93 -44.79 -25.21
N LEU A 30 -10.74 -45.36 -25.42
CA LEU A 30 -9.59 -45.16 -24.55
C LEU A 30 -8.96 -43.78 -24.72
N ILE A 31 -8.96 -43.22 -25.93
CA ILE A 31 -8.46 -41.85 -26.18
C ILE A 31 -9.44 -40.79 -25.65
N SER A 32 -10.76 -41.04 -25.71
CA SER A 32 -11.78 -40.14 -25.12
C SER A 32 -11.77 -40.18 -23.59
N GLY A 33 -11.39 -41.30 -22.96
CA GLY A 33 -11.27 -41.42 -21.51
C GLY A 33 -10.02 -40.71 -20.93
N PHE A 34 -8.97 -40.51 -21.72
CA PHE A 34 -7.76 -39.79 -21.28
C PHE A 34 -7.82 -38.29 -21.49
N LEU A 35 -8.76 -37.78 -22.29
CA LEU A 35 -8.95 -36.33 -22.50
C LEU A 35 -9.88 -35.66 -21.47
N THR A 36 -10.51 -36.45 -20.57
CA THR A 36 -11.33 -35.92 -19.48
C THR A 36 -10.66 -35.93 -18.09
N LEU A 37 -9.42 -36.43 -17.99
CA LEU A 37 -8.64 -36.36 -16.75
C LEU A 37 -7.59 -35.24 -16.83
N GLY A 38 -8.01 -34.00 -16.60
CA GLY A 38 -7.02 -32.92 -16.54
C GLY A 38 -7.51 -31.49 -16.38
N ALA A 39 -8.80 -31.29 -16.31
CA ALA A 39 -9.33 -30.04 -15.79
C ALA A 39 -9.78 -30.28 -14.35
N ALA A 40 -8.82 -30.55 -13.44
CA ALA A 40 -9.02 -30.21 -12.08
C ALA A 40 -9.26 -28.68 -12.10
N SER A 41 -10.51 -28.25 -11.97
CA SER A 41 -10.84 -26.89 -11.63
C SER A 41 -10.01 -26.62 -10.37
N ARG A 42 -8.90 -25.89 -10.51
CA ARG A 42 -8.35 -25.20 -9.34
C ARG A 42 -9.55 -24.49 -8.77
N GLU A 43 -10.06 -24.93 -7.64
CA GLU A 43 -10.96 -24.11 -6.84
C GLU A 43 -10.22 -22.78 -6.72
N ARG A 44 -10.67 -21.77 -7.48
CA ARG A 44 -10.16 -20.42 -7.35
C ARG A 44 -10.46 -20.05 -5.91
N THR A 45 -9.42 -19.95 -5.10
CA THR A 45 -9.54 -19.33 -3.77
C THR A 45 -10.32 -18.04 -4.00
N PRO A 46 -11.42 -17.79 -3.28
CA PRO A 46 -12.19 -16.58 -3.50
C PRO A 46 -11.25 -15.37 -3.38
N GLN A 47 -11.18 -14.56 -4.43
CA GLN A 47 -10.34 -13.39 -4.46
C GLN A 47 -10.92 -12.38 -3.46
N PRO A 48 -10.16 -11.93 -2.45
CA PRO A 48 -10.69 -10.96 -1.47
C PRO A 48 -10.88 -9.60 -2.11
N ASN A 49 -11.86 -8.85 -1.67
CA ASN A 49 -11.83 -7.40 -1.83
C ASN A 49 -10.64 -6.85 -1.04
N VAL A 50 -10.08 -5.75 -1.51
CA VAL A 50 -8.94 -5.09 -0.86
C VAL A 50 -9.30 -3.62 -0.59
N ILE A 51 -9.18 -3.21 0.66
CA ILE A 51 -9.26 -1.80 1.07
C ILE A 51 -7.94 -1.43 1.70
N LEU A 52 -7.20 -0.53 1.07
CA LEU A 52 -5.94 0.01 1.55
C LEU A 52 -6.15 1.46 1.98
N ILE A 53 -6.21 1.68 3.30
CA ILE A 53 -6.36 3.00 3.92
C ILE A 53 -4.97 3.50 4.29
N VAL A 54 -4.55 4.59 3.64
CA VAL A 54 -3.30 5.29 3.94
C VAL A 54 -3.65 6.65 4.53
N VAL A 55 -3.03 7.01 5.64
CA VAL A 55 -3.23 8.30 6.29
C VAL A 55 -1.95 9.12 6.24
N ASP A 56 -2.08 10.43 6.33
CA ASP A 56 -1.02 11.41 6.07
C ASP A 56 -0.44 11.89 7.41
N ASP A 57 0.86 11.67 7.65
CA ASP A 57 1.60 12.13 8.82
C ASP A 57 1.07 11.62 10.19
N LEU A 58 0.54 10.41 10.28
CA LEU A 58 0.09 9.83 11.55
C LEU A 58 1.22 9.04 12.22
N GLY A 59 1.61 9.48 13.41
CA GLY A 59 2.63 8.80 14.19
C GLY A 59 2.14 7.49 14.82
N ILE A 60 3.07 6.58 15.07
CA ILE A 60 2.77 5.31 15.76
C ILE A 60 2.16 5.54 17.15
N GLY A 61 2.56 6.62 17.85
CA GLY A 61 2.04 7.00 19.17
C GLY A 61 0.68 7.71 19.13
N ASP A 62 0.10 7.95 17.96
CA ASP A 62 -1.20 8.64 17.83
C ASP A 62 -2.41 7.69 17.91
N LEU A 63 -2.22 6.39 18.08
CA LEU A 63 -3.30 5.38 18.19
C LEU A 63 -3.36 4.72 19.57
N GLY A 64 -4.58 4.48 20.07
CA GLY A 64 -4.81 3.83 21.36
C GLY A 64 -4.17 2.45 21.46
N CYS A 65 -4.32 1.61 20.41
CA CYS A 65 -3.71 0.27 20.34
C CYS A 65 -2.17 0.29 20.29
N TYR A 66 -1.54 1.44 20.02
CA TYR A 66 -0.09 1.64 20.12
C TYR A 66 0.34 2.45 21.36
N GLY A 67 -0.60 2.78 22.25
CA GLY A 67 -0.26 3.36 23.55
C GLY A 67 -0.70 4.80 23.77
N GLN A 68 -1.42 5.45 22.84
CA GLN A 68 -1.98 6.78 23.08
C GLN A 68 -2.93 6.80 24.28
N ARG A 69 -2.76 7.81 25.18
CA ARG A 69 -3.54 7.92 26.43
C ARG A 69 -4.31 9.25 26.55
N HIS A 70 -3.93 10.26 25.78
CA HIS A 70 -4.55 11.59 25.85
C HIS A 70 -5.91 11.63 25.15
N PHE A 71 -6.04 10.90 24.04
CA PHE A 71 -7.28 10.76 23.27
C PHE A 71 -7.48 9.31 22.84
N GLN A 72 -8.66 9.01 22.29
CA GLN A 72 -9.07 7.65 21.99
C GLN A 72 -9.28 7.44 20.48
N THR A 73 -8.94 6.24 20.00
CA THR A 73 -9.18 5.76 18.63
C THR A 73 -9.94 4.43 18.66
N PRO A 74 -11.17 4.39 19.22
CA PRO A 74 -11.84 3.14 19.56
C PRO A 74 -12.12 2.25 18.34
N ARG A 75 -12.29 2.82 17.15
CA ARG A 75 -12.59 2.05 15.94
C ARG A 75 -11.34 1.39 15.35
N LEU A 76 -10.21 2.09 15.35
CA LEU A 76 -8.90 1.54 14.98
C LEU A 76 -8.40 0.53 16.04
N ASP A 77 -8.67 0.79 17.32
CA ASP A 77 -8.38 -0.15 18.39
C ASP A 77 -9.21 -1.44 18.24
N GLN A 78 -10.49 -1.32 17.85
CA GLN A 78 -11.35 -2.46 17.50
C GLN A 78 -10.81 -3.20 16.28
N MET A 79 -10.40 -2.48 15.23
CA MET A 79 -9.80 -3.09 14.04
C MET A 79 -8.56 -3.92 14.39
N ALA A 80 -7.72 -3.43 15.31
CA ALA A 80 -6.56 -4.16 15.82
C ALA A 80 -6.95 -5.40 16.64
N GLN A 81 -8.04 -5.33 17.43
CA GLN A 81 -8.57 -6.47 18.16
C GLN A 81 -9.21 -7.53 17.25
N GLU A 82 -9.77 -7.13 16.13
CA GLU A 82 -10.39 -8.02 15.13
C GLU A 82 -9.38 -8.55 14.09
N GLY A 83 -8.13 -8.08 14.12
CA GLY A 83 -7.09 -8.41 13.16
C GLY A 83 -5.70 -8.50 13.77
N VAL A 84 -4.71 -8.08 13.00
CA VAL A 84 -3.29 -8.11 13.35
C VAL A 84 -2.75 -6.69 13.42
N ARG A 85 -2.11 -6.33 14.54
CA ARG A 85 -1.35 -5.10 14.72
C ARG A 85 0.14 -5.40 14.61
N PHE A 86 0.84 -4.66 13.74
CA PHE A 86 2.27 -4.83 13.51
C PHE A 86 3.08 -3.80 14.28
N THR A 87 4.16 -4.24 14.91
CA THR A 87 5.07 -3.37 15.67
C THR A 87 6.26 -2.87 14.87
N HIS A 88 6.57 -3.50 13.73
CA HIS A 88 7.73 -3.23 12.89
C HIS A 88 7.36 -3.09 11.40
N TYR A 89 6.34 -2.29 11.12
CA TYR A 89 6.05 -1.84 9.76
C TYR A 89 6.78 -0.53 9.48
N TYR A 90 7.38 -0.45 8.31
CA TYR A 90 8.11 0.71 7.84
C TYR A 90 7.44 1.34 6.63
N ALA A 91 7.25 2.65 6.70
CA ALA A 91 6.84 3.46 5.56
C ALA A 91 7.87 3.38 4.41
N GLY A 92 7.43 3.66 3.20
CA GLY A 92 8.28 3.60 2.00
C GLY A 92 9.34 4.69 1.94
N SER A 93 9.08 5.81 2.62
CA SER A 93 9.97 6.97 2.73
C SER A 93 9.52 7.79 3.94
N PRO A 94 10.38 8.66 4.51
CA PRO A 94 9.96 9.64 5.50
C PRO A 94 9.14 10.80 4.89
N VAL A 95 8.85 10.73 3.58
CA VAL A 95 8.19 11.77 2.76
C VAL A 95 6.99 11.18 2.03
N GLY A 96 5.83 11.81 2.15
CA GLY A 96 4.55 11.25 1.74
C GLY A 96 4.46 10.87 0.26
N ALA A 97 4.88 11.72 -0.67
CA ALA A 97 4.81 11.42 -2.11
C ALA A 97 5.66 10.21 -2.50
N ALA A 98 6.90 10.16 -2.01
CA ALA A 98 7.81 9.04 -2.22
C ALA A 98 7.29 7.76 -1.56
N SER A 99 6.78 7.85 -0.33
CA SER A 99 6.23 6.69 0.39
C SER A 99 5.03 6.07 -0.32
N ARG A 100 4.11 6.90 -0.86
CA ARG A 100 2.96 6.41 -1.65
C ARG A 100 3.40 5.75 -2.96
N ALA A 101 4.42 6.30 -3.64
CA ALA A 101 4.99 5.71 -4.85
C ALA A 101 5.64 4.34 -4.57
N VAL A 102 6.43 4.26 -3.51
CA VAL A 102 7.03 3.01 -3.03
C VAL A 102 5.98 1.95 -2.72
N LEU A 103 4.93 2.32 -1.97
CA LEU A 103 3.82 1.43 -1.63
C LEU A 103 3.09 0.93 -2.89
N MET A 104 2.86 1.81 -3.86
CA MET A 104 2.09 1.50 -5.07
C MET A 104 2.88 0.66 -6.07
N THR A 105 4.21 0.78 -6.10
CA THR A 105 5.08 0.12 -7.10
C THR A 105 5.84 -1.10 -6.55
N GLY A 106 5.88 -1.30 -5.22
CA GLY A 106 6.64 -2.39 -4.61
C GLY A 106 8.16 -2.24 -4.74
N ARG A 107 8.65 -1.01 -5.00
CA ARG A 107 10.07 -0.67 -5.12
C ARG A 107 10.48 0.29 -4.00
N HIS A 108 11.59 0.04 -3.33
CA HIS A 108 12.11 0.96 -2.31
C HIS A 108 12.62 2.27 -2.93
N SER A 109 12.83 3.30 -2.12
CA SER A 109 13.12 4.67 -2.60
C SER A 109 14.37 4.77 -3.48
N GLY A 110 15.34 3.87 -3.38
CA GLY A 110 16.52 3.83 -4.26
C GLY A 110 16.24 3.37 -5.70
N HIS A 111 15.10 2.71 -5.95
CA HIS A 111 14.67 2.23 -7.27
C HIS A 111 13.38 2.90 -7.74
N ALA A 112 12.66 3.59 -6.86
CA ALA A 112 11.41 4.26 -7.21
C ALA A 112 11.66 5.49 -8.10
N THR A 113 10.69 5.79 -8.96
CA THR A 113 10.68 6.99 -9.82
C THR A 113 10.51 8.26 -8.99
N ILE A 114 9.71 8.20 -7.91
CA ILE A 114 9.47 9.34 -7.01
C ILE A 114 10.20 9.08 -5.69
N ARG A 115 11.14 9.98 -5.31
CA ARG A 115 12.00 9.83 -4.13
C ARG A 115 11.91 10.99 -3.13
N GLY A 116 11.00 11.94 -3.36
CA GLY A 116 10.78 13.14 -2.54
C GLY A 116 9.50 13.86 -2.93
N ASN A 117 9.32 15.09 -2.41
CA ASN A 117 8.14 15.92 -2.66
C ASN A 117 8.21 16.76 -3.95
N GLN A 118 9.26 16.65 -4.75
CA GLN A 118 9.34 17.35 -6.04
C GLN A 118 8.23 16.88 -6.98
N LYS A 119 7.85 17.75 -7.94
CA LYS A 119 6.79 17.46 -8.91
C LYS A 119 7.23 16.45 -9.99
N VAL A 120 7.66 15.27 -9.56
CA VAL A 120 7.93 14.11 -10.40
C VAL A 120 6.68 13.26 -10.46
N SER A 121 6.35 12.72 -11.64
CA SER A 121 5.18 11.86 -11.83
C SER A 121 5.60 10.43 -12.15
N LEU A 122 4.79 9.44 -11.78
CA LEU A 122 4.97 8.08 -12.27
C LEU A 122 4.96 8.04 -13.80
N GLU A 123 5.75 7.15 -14.34
CA GLU A 123 5.89 6.93 -15.78
C GLU A 123 5.08 5.69 -16.22
N TYR A 124 4.89 5.50 -17.52
CA TYR A 124 4.23 4.30 -18.07
C TYR A 124 4.98 2.98 -17.74
N GLY A 125 6.26 3.07 -17.38
CA GLY A 125 7.08 1.93 -16.98
C GLY A 125 6.94 1.55 -15.52
N ASP A 126 6.31 2.38 -14.71
CA ASP A 126 6.05 2.12 -13.29
C ASP A 126 4.82 1.23 -13.16
N TYR A 127 5.05 -0.08 -12.98
CA TYR A 127 3.94 -1.02 -12.77
C TYR A 127 3.39 -0.89 -11.35
N THR A 128 2.09 -0.67 -11.23
CA THR A 128 1.42 -0.38 -9.96
C THR A 128 0.59 -1.56 -9.43
N LEU A 129 0.30 -1.54 -8.13
CA LEU A 129 -0.61 -2.48 -7.49
C LEU A 129 -2.01 -2.49 -8.18
N ALA A 130 -2.50 -1.31 -8.60
CA ALA A 130 -3.80 -1.22 -9.28
C ALA A 130 -3.76 -1.89 -10.66
N GLU A 131 -2.67 -1.75 -11.41
CA GLU A 131 -2.50 -2.47 -12.68
C GLU A 131 -2.42 -3.98 -12.48
N GLY A 132 -1.73 -4.44 -11.41
CA GLY A 132 -1.68 -5.86 -11.06
C GLY A 132 -3.07 -6.42 -10.73
N LEU A 133 -3.84 -5.75 -9.90
CA LEU A 133 -5.18 -6.17 -9.55
C LEU A 133 -6.17 -6.08 -10.73
N LYS A 134 -5.94 -5.17 -11.66
CA LYS A 134 -6.72 -5.07 -12.91
C LYS A 134 -6.59 -6.31 -13.79
N GLN A 135 -5.43 -7.00 -13.80
CA GLN A 135 -5.25 -8.27 -14.50
C GLN A 135 -6.17 -9.36 -13.94
N LEU A 136 -6.56 -9.25 -12.68
CA LEU A 136 -7.50 -10.14 -12.01
C LEU A 136 -8.97 -9.65 -12.10
N SER A 137 -9.24 -8.62 -12.91
CA SER A 137 -10.57 -8.02 -13.12
C SER A 137 -11.17 -7.39 -11.85
N TYR A 138 -10.34 -6.83 -10.98
CA TYR A 138 -10.81 -6.00 -9.87
C TYR A 138 -11.38 -4.68 -10.40
N ALA A 139 -12.56 -4.31 -9.89
CA ALA A 139 -13.03 -2.92 -10.00
C ALA A 139 -12.20 -2.06 -9.04
N SER A 140 -11.66 -0.93 -9.49
CA SER A 140 -10.69 -0.18 -8.72
C SER A 140 -11.03 1.31 -8.59
N CYS A 141 -10.86 1.86 -7.38
CA CYS A 141 -11.06 3.27 -7.11
C CYS A 141 -9.96 3.82 -6.21
N ALA A 142 -9.40 4.99 -6.58
CA ALA A 142 -8.54 5.79 -5.72
C ALA A 142 -9.31 6.98 -5.16
N ILE A 143 -9.21 7.24 -3.86
CA ILE A 143 -9.89 8.36 -3.19
C ILE A 143 -8.90 9.08 -2.27
N GLY A 144 -8.88 10.41 -2.30
CA GLY A 144 -8.08 11.23 -1.40
C GLY A 144 -6.83 11.81 -2.05
N LEU A 145 -5.69 11.78 -1.35
CA LEU A 145 -4.43 12.33 -1.86
C LEU A 145 -3.69 11.32 -2.71
N TRP A 146 -3.41 11.68 -3.96
CA TRP A 146 -2.63 10.85 -4.88
C TRP A 146 -1.12 11.13 -4.83
N SER A 147 -0.71 12.36 -5.08
CA SER A 147 0.67 12.89 -5.08
C SER A 147 1.71 12.19 -5.99
N MET A 148 1.28 11.33 -6.90
CA MET A 148 2.17 10.59 -7.81
C MET A 148 1.98 10.99 -9.29
N GLY A 149 1.25 12.07 -9.54
CA GLY A 149 1.02 12.58 -10.89
C GLY A 149 0.48 13.99 -10.89
N GLN A 150 0.73 14.71 -12.01
CA GLN A 150 0.27 16.07 -12.24
C GLN A 150 -0.81 16.08 -13.32
N PRO A 151 -1.64 17.13 -13.45
CA PRO A 151 -2.56 17.26 -14.56
C PRO A 151 -1.85 17.11 -15.90
N GLY A 152 -2.31 16.16 -16.73
CA GLY A 152 -1.73 15.87 -18.05
C GLY A 152 -0.49 14.98 -18.03
N SER A 153 -0.02 14.51 -16.87
CA SER A 153 1.10 13.56 -16.78
C SER A 153 0.65 12.12 -16.93
N THR A 154 1.61 11.23 -17.18
CA THR A 154 1.42 9.76 -17.19
C THR A 154 1.06 9.19 -15.83
N GLY A 155 1.41 9.90 -14.75
CA GLY A 155 1.17 9.48 -13.36
C GLY A 155 -0.25 9.72 -12.86
N LEU A 156 -1.23 10.08 -13.71
CA LEU A 156 -2.64 10.19 -13.27
C LEU A 156 -3.19 8.84 -12.84
N PRO A 157 -4.02 8.76 -11.78
CA PRO A 157 -4.54 7.47 -11.27
C PRO A 157 -5.19 6.59 -12.35
N ASN A 158 -5.96 7.19 -13.27
CA ASN A 158 -6.59 6.44 -14.36
C ASN A 158 -5.58 5.89 -15.40
N LEU A 159 -4.37 6.45 -15.49
CA LEU A 159 -3.29 5.95 -16.33
C LEU A 159 -2.36 4.98 -15.60
N GLN A 160 -2.57 4.85 -14.28
CA GLN A 160 -1.85 3.97 -13.36
C GLN A 160 -2.74 2.86 -12.80
N GLY A 161 -3.71 2.39 -13.60
CA GLY A 161 -4.52 1.19 -13.34
C GLY A 161 -5.89 1.41 -12.71
N PHE A 162 -6.19 2.56 -12.10
CA PHE A 162 -7.49 2.80 -11.48
C PHE A 162 -8.59 3.10 -12.49
N ASP A 163 -9.76 2.49 -12.30
CA ASP A 163 -10.94 2.75 -13.13
C ASP A 163 -11.58 4.10 -12.79
N GLU A 164 -11.63 4.42 -11.49
CA GLU A 164 -12.14 5.70 -10.98
C GLU A 164 -11.15 6.32 -9.97
N TRP A 165 -11.16 7.65 -9.90
CA TRP A 165 -10.53 8.33 -8.79
C TRP A 165 -11.21 9.65 -8.44
N PHE A 166 -11.06 10.08 -7.17
CA PHE A 166 -11.62 11.31 -6.64
C PHE A 166 -10.72 11.90 -5.55
N GLY A 167 -10.17 13.10 -5.73
CA GLY A 167 -9.32 13.68 -4.69
C GLY A 167 -8.39 14.81 -5.15
N PHE A 168 -7.26 14.91 -4.46
CA PHE A 168 -6.17 15.84 -4.71
C PHE A 168 -5.06 15.19 -5.53
N LEU A 169 -4.51 15.89 -6.52
CA LEU A 169 -3.32 15.43 -7.25
C LEU A 169 -2.02 15.74 -6.51
N ASP A 170 -1.98 16.82 -5.74
CA ASP A 170 -0.77 17.32 -5.11
C ASP A 170 -0.93 17.55 -3.59
N PRO A 171 0.17 17.42 -2.81
CA PRO A 171 0.14 17.57 -1.35
C PRO A 171 -0.14 19.01 -0.90
N GLU A 172 0.25 20.02 -1.68
CA GLU A 172 0.06 21.44 -1.32
C GLU A 172 -1.42 21.77 -1.26
N SER A 173 -2.18 21.41 -2.30
CA SER A 173 -3.65 21.57 -2.31
C SER A 173 -4.34 20.77 -1.22
N ALA A 174 -3.81 19.60 -0.88
CA ALA A 174 -4.35 18.69 0.13
C ALA A 174 -4.24 19.22 1.57
N ARG A 175 -3.36 20.20 1.83
CA ARG A 175 -3.24 20.85 3.14
C ARG A 175 -4.53 21.57 3.55
N ASN A 176 -5.35 22.02 2.59
CA ASN A 176 -6.61 22.69 2.83
C ASN A 176 -7.77 21.69 2.86
N HIS A 177 -8.39 21.48 4.02
CA HIS A 177 -9.51 20.56 4.16
C HIS A 177 -10.86 21.15 3.72
N TYR A 178 -10.90 22.40 3.23
CA TYR A 178 -12.06 23.09 2.63
C TYR A 178 -11.72 23.64 1.24
N PRO A 179 -11.19 22.81 0.32
CA PRO A 179 -10.82 23.27 -1.02
C PRO A 179 -12.04 23.72 -1.82
N GLU A 180 -11.83 24.65 -2.77
CA GLU A 180 -12.87 25.09 -3.71
C GLU A 180 -13.15 24.05 -4.79
N PHE A 181 -12.21 23.12 -5.03
CA PHE A 181 -12.38 22.06 -6.02
C PHE A 181 -11.55 20.82 -5.68
N LEU A 182 -11.97 19.70 -6.28
CA LEU A 182 -11.19 18.45 -6.37
C LEU A 182 -11.25 17.94 -7.80
N TRP A 183 -10.46 16.92 -8.04
CA TRP A 183 -10.53 16.16 -9.28
C TRP A 183 -11.41 14.94 -9.14
N ARG A 184 -12.18 14.62 -10.19
CA ARG A 184 -12.79 13.30 -10.39
C ARG A 184 -12.39 12.82 -11.78
N ASN A 185 -11.59 11.78 -11.84
CA ASN A 185 -10.90 11.37 -13.07
C ASN A 185 -10.14 12.57 -13.68
N GLN A 186 -10.49 13.01 -14.87
CA GLN A 186 -9.84 14.17 -15.52
C GLN A 186 -10.68 15.46 -15.43
N GLN A 187 -11.69 15.47 -14.57
CA GLN A 187 -12.62 16.61 -14.45
C GLN A 187 -12.49 17.31 -13.09
N VAL A 188 -12.54 18.63 -13.11
CA VAL A 188 -12.60 19.46 -11.90
C VAL A 188 -14.03 19.48 -11.37
N ILE A 189 -14.21 19.09 -10.11
CA ILE A 189 -15.47 19.19 -9.37
C ILE A 189 -15.36 20.36 -8.39
N ARG A 190 -16.21 21.38 -8.57
CA ARG A 190 -16.22 22.59 -7.74
C ARG A 190 -17.19 22.47 -6.58
N PHE A 191 -16.80 23.07 -5.44
CA PHE A 191 -17.58 23.10 -4.20
C PHE A 191 -17.98 24.55 -3.88
N GLU A 192 -19.14 24.97 -4.33
CA GLU A 192 -19.66 26.33 -4.08
C GLU A 192 -19.75 26.66 -2.57
N ALA A 193 -19.96 25.66 -1.70
CA ALA A 193 -19.98 25.84 -0.26
C ALA A 193 -18.61 26.31 0.30
N ASN A 194 -17.52 26.04 -0.41
CA ASN A 194 -16.16 26.42 -0.02
C ASN A 194 -15.63 27.63 -0.81
N SER A 195 -16.35 28.10 -1.84
CA SER A 195 -15.91 29.24 -2.65
C SER A 195 -15.68 30.50 -1.82
N ARG A 196 -14.73 31.34 -2.24
CA ARG A 196 -14.35 32.59 -1.56
C ARG A 196 -13.92 32.35 -0.10
N ASN A 197 -13.11 31.30 0.13
CA ASN A 197 -12.59 30.92 1.45
C ASN A 197 -13.67 30.55 2.50
N ARG A 198 -14.89 30.22 2.08
CA ARG A 198 -15.90 29.66 3.00
C ARG A 198 -15.50 28.24 3.43
N ARG A 199 -15.94 27.85 4.60
CA ARG A 199 -15.70 26.51 5.19
C ARG A 199 -17.01 25.75 5.35
N GLY A 200 -17.79 25.62 4.25
CA GLY A 200 -19.12 24.99 4.30
C GLY A 200 -19.08 23.47 4.14
N LEU A 201 -18.05 22.91 3.51
CA LEU A 201 -17.96 21.48 3.24
C LEU A 201 -16.57 20.93 3.60
N TYR A 202 -16.50 20.13 4.66
CA TYR A 202 -15.28 19.46 5.11
C TYR A 202 -14.99 18.24 4.25
N ILE A 203 -13.92 18.29 3.45
CA ILE A 203 -13.65 17.31 2.40
C ILE A 203 -13.30 15.91 2.91
N PRO A 204 -12.59 15.69 4.04
CA PRO A 204 -12.36 14.33 4.54
C PRO A 204 -13.66 13.50 4.69
N TYR A 205 -14.80 14.14 5.02
CA TYR A 205 -16.09 13.43 5.04
C TYR A 205 -16.54 12.98 3.64
N LYS A 206 -16.22 13.75 2.59
CA LYS A 206 -16.55 13.38 1.21
C LYS A 206 -15.74 12.21 0.71
N PHE A 207 -14.51 12.04 1.20
CA PHE A 207 -13.71 10.85 0.91
C PHE A 207 -14.37 9.60 1.51
N THR A 208 -14.83 9.68 2.75
CA THR A 208 -15.58 8.59 3.39
C THR A 208 -16.89 8.28 2.67
N ASP A 209 -17.68 9.31 2.33
CA ASP A 209 -18.93 9.14 1.56
C ASP A 209 -18.66 8.45 0.20
N ALA A 210 -17.61 8.89 -0.52
CA ALA A 210 -17.23 8.32 -1.81
C ALA A 210 -16.76 6.86 -1.68
N ALA A 211 -15.97 6.55 -0.65
CA ALA A 211 -15.53 5.19 -0.35
C ALA A 211 -16.72 4.26 -0.06
N MET A 212 -17.65 4.69 0.78
CA MET A 212 -18.85 3.92 1.09
C MET A 212 -19.72 3.70 -0.14
N ASN A 213 -19.91 4.73 -0.98
CA ASN A 213 -20.66 4.59 -2.23
C ASN A 213 -19.99 3.60 -3.20
N PHE A 214 -18.67 3.64 -3.32
CA PHE A 214 -17.92 2.68 -4.14
C PHE A 214 -18.12 1.24 -3.64
N ILE A 215 -17.95 0.98 -2.34
CA ILE A 215 -18.19 -0.34 -1.74
C ILE A 215 -19.62 -0.82 -1.99
N GLN A 216 -20.61 0.07 -1.88
CA GLN A 216 -22.02 -0.27 -2.13
C GLN A 216 -22.32 -0.61 -3.59
N SER A 217 -21.58 -0.02 -4.53
CA SER A 217 -21.79 -0.19 -5.97
C SER A 217 -20.94 -1.29 -6.60
N ALA A 218 -19.98 -1.87 -5.88
CA ALA A 218 -18.99 -2.82 -6.42
C ALA A 218 -19.60 -4.14 -6.96
N GLY A 219 -20.85 -4.46 -6.69
CA GLY A 219 -21.53 -5.65 -7.23
C GLY A 219 -20.91 -6.96 -6.73
N SER A 220 -20.81 -7.95 -7.64
CA SER A 220 -20.26 -9.29 -7.33
C SER A 220 -18.78 -9.46 -7.72
N SER A 221 -18.17 -8.50 -8.39
CA SER A 221 -16.75 -8.51 -8.74
C SER A 221 -15.90 -8.14 -7.54
N PRO A 222 -14.69 -8.69 -7.39
CA PRO A 222 -13.77 -8.22 -6.37
C PRO A 222 -13.40 -6.76 -6.64
N PHE A 223 -13.14 -6.00 -5.59
CA PHE A 223 -12.78 -4.59 -5.72
C PHE A 223 -11.48 -4.25 -4.97
N PHE A 224 -10.81 -3.21 -5.47
CA PHE A 224 -9.68 -2.56 -4.83
C PHE A 224 -10.02 -1.09 -4.56
N LEU A 225 -10.05 -0.71 -3.29
CA LEU A 225 -10.21 0.67 -2.85
C LEU A 225 -8.90 1.15 -2.22
N TYR A 226 -8.24 2.12 -2.87
CA TYR A 226 -7.16 2.91 -2.29
C TYR A 226 -7.73 4.19 -1.71
N LEU A 227 -7.74 4.31 -0.37
CA LEU A 227 -8.30 5.44 0.36
C LEU A 227 -7.18 6.17 1.10
N SER A 228 -6.70 7.26 0.51
CA SER A 228 -5.61 8.08 1.04
C SER A 228 -6.17 9.33 1.71
N TYR A 229 -6.42 9.26 3.02
CA TYR A 229 -6.86 10.42 3.79
C TYR A 229 -5.75 11.47 3.93
N THR A 230 -6.14 12.75 3.93
CA THR A 230 -5.25 13.89 4.19
C THR A 230 -5.12 14.21 5.67
N LEU A 231 -5.66 13.37 6.55
CA LEU A 231 -5.65 13.50 8.00
C LEU A 231 -4.58 12.58 8.61
N PRO A 232 -3.95 13.02 9.71
CA PRO A 232 -4.10 14.30 10.41
C PRO A 232 -3.14 15.40 9.93
N ALA A 233 -2.59 15.30 8.73
CA ALA A 233 -1.66 16.27 8.15
C ALA A 233 -2.33 17.59 7.69
N GLY A 234 -1.53 18.47 7.13
CA GLY A 234 -1.97 19.72 6.54
C GLY A 234 -2.25 20.83 7.55
N GLU A 235 -3.14 21.76 7.17
CA GLU A 235 -3.55 22.82 8.08
C GLU A 235 -4.53 22.28 9.13
N LEU A 236 -4.41 22.78 10.35
CA LEU A 236 -5.28 22.40 11.46
C LEU A 236 -6.70 22.95 11.24
N MET A 237 -7.48 22.26 10.44
CA MET A 237 -8.84 22.63 10.09
C MET A 237 -9.81 21.53 10.44
N VAL A 238 -10.74 21.83 11.34
CA VAL A 238 -11.82 20.92 11.74
C VAL A 238 -13.15 21.69 11.86
N PRO A 239 -14.30 21.06 11.59
CA PRO A 239 -15.60 21.72 11.81
C PRO A 239 -15.84 22.09 13.28
N THR A 240 -15.28 21.34 14.21
CA THR A 240 -15.32 21.58 15.66
C THR A 240 -14.25 20.75 16.35
N THR A 241 -13.75 21.23 17.47
CA THR A 241 -12.76 20.53 18.30
C THR A 241 -13.37 19.44 19.21
N LYS A 242 -14.71 19.27 19.17
CA LYS A 242 -15.35 18.18 19.93
C LYS A 242 -14.81 16.79 19.50
N PRO A 243 -14.61 15.86 20.46
CA PRO A 243 -15.02 15.91 21.89
C PRO A 243 -14.00 16.58 22.83
N TYR A 244 -12.96 17.22 22.31
CA TYR A 244 -11.84 17.74 23.10
C TYR A 244 -11.93 19.26 23.40
N SER A 245 -13.07 19.91 23.11
CA SER A 245 -13.29 21.36 23.30
C SER A 245 -12.99 21.82 24.74
N ASP A 246 -13.38 21.02 25.73
CA ASP A 246 -13.32 21.35 27.15
C ASP A 246 -12.02 20.88 27.84
N LYS A 247 -11.08 20.31 27.05
CA LYS A 247 -9.77 19.94 27.60
C LYS A 247 -8.91 21.17 27.84
N ASP A 248 -8.10 21.14 28.87
CA ASP A 248 -7.11 22.18 29.13
C ASP A 248 -5.81 21.90 28.33
N TRP A 249 -5.95 21.98 26.99
CA TRP A 249 -4.88 21.78 26.02
C TRP A 249 -4.74 23.03 25.14
N PRO A 250 -3.56 23.25 24.54
CA PRO A 250 -3.41 24.23 23.45
C PRO A 250 -4.44 24.00 22.34
N ALA A 251 -4.85 25.06 21.66
CA ALA A 251 -5.89 25.00 20.62
C ALA A 251 -5.50 24.04 19.49
N GLU A 252 -4.24 24.05 19.10
CA GLU A 252 -3.64 23.23 18.05
C GLU A 252 -3.72 21.73 18.40
N GLN A 253 -3.46 21.39 19.65
CA GLN A 253 -3.54 20.02 20.14
C GLN A 253 -4.99 19.53 20.17
N LYS A 254 -5.96 20.38 20.55
CA LYS A 254 -7.38 20.06 20.44
C LYS A 254 -7.79 19.78 18.99
N MET A 255 -7.28 20.58 18.05
CA MET A 255 -7.58 20.41 16.62
C MET A 255 -6.99 19.11 16.08
N LYS A 256 -5.71 18.80 16.36
CA LYS A 256 -5.08 17.53 15.96
C LYS A 256 -5.84 16.32 16.52
N ALA A 257 -6.11 16.31 17.82
CA ALA A 257 -6.89 15.21 18.44
C ALA A 257 -8.29 15.07 17.81
N ALA A 258 -8.93 16.19 17.46
CA ALA A 258 -10.22 16.18 16.80
C ALA A 258 -10.16 15.72 15.33
N MET A 259 -9.04 15.93 14.63
CA MET A 259 -8.78 15.37 13.29
C MET A 259 -8.66 13.85 13.37
N ILE A 260 -7.83 13.33 14.30
CA ILE A 260 -7.63 11.88 14.50
C ILE A 260 -8.93 11.20 14.95
N TYR A 261 -9.70 11.82 15.84
CA TYR A 261 -11.03 11.31 16.24
C TYR A 261 -11.98 11.16 15.05
N ARG A 262 -11.96 12.11 14.10
CA ARG A 262 -12.80 12.02 12.89
C ARG A 262 -12.33 10.93 11.94
N LEU A 263 -11.01 10.82 11.77
CA LEU A 263 -10.41 9.74 10.98
C LEU A 263 -10.83 8.38 11.54
N ASP A 264 -10.66 8.16 12.85
CA ASP A 264 -11.07 6.93 13.54
C ASP A 264 -12.55 6.60 13.34
N ARG A 265 -13.43 7.60 13.56
CA ARG A 265 -14.85 7.45 13.31
C ARG A 265 -15.20 7.10 11.87
N ASP A 266 -14.51 7.72 10.91
CA ASP A 266 -14.81 7.55 9.49
C ASP A 266 -14.29 6.21 8.97
N VAL A 267 -13.14 5.71 9.47
CA VAL A 267 -12.72 4.31 9.28
C VAL A 267 -13.77 3.36 9.87
N GLY A 268 -14.27 3.66 11.08
CA GLY A 268 -15.35 2.89 11.71
C GLY A 268 -16.59 2.73 10.84
N LYS A 269 -17.04 3.78 10.15
CA LYS A 269 -18.20 3.70 9.22
C LYS A 269 -17.96 2.73 8.06
N ILE A 270 -16.72 2.67 7.53
CA ILE A 270 -16.36 1.73 6.48
C ILE A 270 -16.42 0.30 7.00
N LEU A 271 -15.88 0.05 8.20
CA LEU A 271 -15.92 -1.27 8.83
C LEU A 271 -17.35 -1.72 9.13
N ASP A 272 -18.22 -0.80 9.63
CA ASP A 272 -19.64 -1.06 9.88
C ASP A 272 -20.36 -1.41 8.57
N LEU A 273 -20.09 -0.69 7.48
CA LEU A 273 -20.69 -0.98 6.17
C LEU A 273 -20.29 -2.38 5.65
N LEU A 274 -19.02 -2.79 5.87
CA LEU A 274 -18.59 -4.14 5.49
C LEU A 274 -19.31 -5.22 6.30
N ASP A 275 -19.56 -4.97 7.60
CA ASP A 275 -20.32 -5.89 8.45
C ASP A 275 -21.81 -5.91 8.05
N GLU A 276 -22.44 -4.75 7.79
CA GLU A 276 -23.83 -4.63 7.32
C GLU A 276 -24.10 -5.31 5.96
N LYS A 277 -23.07 -5.39 5.12
CA LYS A 277 -23.14 -5.99 3.78
C LYS A 277 -22.64 -7.43 3.74
N ASP A 278 -22.30 -8.04 4.87
CA ASP A 278 -21.69 -9.38 4.96
C ASP A 278 -20.38 -9.53 4.13
N LEU A 279 -19.67 -8.41 3.93
CA LEU A 279 -18.41 -8.38 3.15
C LEU A 279 -17.15 -8.56 4.00
N SER A 280 -17.24 -8.53 5.32
CA SER A 280 -16.08 -8.54 6.21
C SER A 280 -15.21 -9.79 6.11
N SER A 281 -15.80 -10.96 5.83
CA SER A 281 -15.06 -12.22 5.66
C SER A 281 -14.39 -12.34 4.28
N SER A 282 -14.84 -11.56 3.30
CA SER A 282 -14.30 -11.51 1.94
C SER A 282 -13.49 -10.25 1.67
N THR A 283 -13.19 -9.42 2.67
CA THR A 283 -12.47 -8.15 2.48
C THR A 283 -11.26 -8.07 3.40
N LEU A 284 -10.09 -7.92 2.78
CA LEU A 284 -8.84 -7.54 3.46
C LEU A 284 -8.78 -6.03 3.61
N VAL A 285 -8.77 -5.54 4.84
CA VAL A 285 -8.63 -4.11 5.16
C VAL A 285 -7.25 -3.88 5.76
N LEU A 286 -6.48 -2.97 5.15
CA LEU A 286 -5.18 -2.52 5.63
C LEU A 286 -5.30 -1.05 6.03
N PHE A 287 -4.75 -0.69 7.19
CA PHE A 287 -4.64 0.69 7.67
C PHE A 287 -3.19 0.98 8.01
N CYS A 288 -2.60 2.00 7.40
CA CYS A 288 -1.23 2.45 7.69
C CYS A 288 -1.07 3.96 7.52
N SER A 289 0.02 4.51 8.06
CA SER A 289 0.49 5.86 7.74
C SER A 289 1.57 5.79 6.65
N ASP A 290 1.65 6.84 5.86
CA ASP A 290 2.67 6.98 4.81
C ASP A 290 4.06 7.34 5.34
N ASN A 291 4.14 7.97 6.51
CA ASN A 291 5.39 8.29 7.24
C ASN A 291 5.09 8.57 8.71
N GLY A 292 6.11 8.96 9.47
CA GLY A 292 5.99 9.42 10.86
C GLY A 292 5.30 10.77 10.99
N PRO A 293 5.00 11.23 12.21
CA PRO A 293 4.34 12.51 12.46
C PRO A 293 5.25 13.68 12.12
N PRO A 294 4.69 14.91 11.88
CA PRO A 294 5.48 16.10 11.66
C PRO A 294 6.47 16.33 12.81
N ARG A 295 7.72 16.64 12.45
CA ARG A 295 8.80 16.91 13.38
C ARG A 295 8.67 18.28 14.04
N GLU A 296 8.22 19.24 13.25
CA GLU A 296 8.07 20.65 13.62
C GLU A 296 6.74 21.19 13.13
N GLY A 297 6.36 22.36 13.59
CA GLY A 297 5.17 23.06 13.12
C GLY A 297 4.29 23.58 14.25
N VAL A 298 3.03 23.86 13.91
CA VAL A 298 2.04 24.41 14.84
C VAL A 298 1.67 23.42 15.95
N VAL A 299 1.75 22.10 15.66
CA VAL A 299 1.46 21.04 16.63
C VAL A 299 2.76 20.57 17.26
N ASP A 300 2.85 20.65 18.58
CA ASP A 300 3.95 20.07 19.33
C ASP A 300 3.85 18.51 19.30
N PRO A 301 4.75 17.80 18.60
CA PRO A 301 4.71 16.33 18.51
C PRO A 301 4.99 15.65 19.86
N VAL A 302 5.67 16.33 20.77
CA VAL A 302 6.02 15.80 22.10
C VAL A 302 4.80 15.77 23.01
N PHE A 303 3.86 16.69 22.84
CA PHE A 303 2.66 16.78 23.68
C PHE A 303 1.85 15.49 23.72
N PHE A 304 1.65 14.85 22.56
CA PHE A 304 0.95 13.57 22.44
C PHE A 304 1.90 12.37 22.30
N LYS A 305 3.22 12.61 22.28
CA LYS A 305 4.22 11.59 21.98
C LYS A 305 3.90 10.86 20.65
N SER A 306 3.68 11.63 19.60
CA SER A 306 3.18 11.09 18.33
C SER A 306 4.12 10.05 17.70
N SER A 307 5.45 10.17 17.89
CA SER A 307 6.44 9.14 17.51
C SER A 307 6.57 8.01 18.57
N GLY A 308 5.78 8.04 19.65
CA GLY A 308 6.02 7.19 20.83
C GLY A 308 7.32 7.53 21.51
N GLU A 309 8.17 6.54 21.75
CA GLU A 309 9.52 6.72 22.29
C GLU A 309 10.61 6.70 21.19
N LEU A 310 10.21 6.71 19.91
CA LEU A 310 11.12 6.66 18.77
C LEU A 310 11.67 8.04 18.44
N ARG A 311 12.94 8.09 18.03
CA ARG A 311 13.62 9.31 17.61
C ARG A 311 13.12 9.78 16.26
N GLY A 312 12.95 11.10 16.08
CA GLY A 312 12.66 11.74 14.81
C GLY A 312 11.17 11.74 14.44
N GLY A 313 10.91 12.20 13.23
CA GLY A 313 9.60 12.36 12.63
C GLY A 313 9.69 12.47 11.11
N SER A 314 8.62 12.93 10.47
CA SER A 314 8.56 13.17 9.02
C SER A 314 9.82 13.88 8.50
N GLU A 315 10.28 13.51 7.30
CA GLU A 315 11.51 13.95 6.62
C GLU A 315 12.82 13.38 7.20
N GLU A 316 12.78 12.64 8.32
CA GLU A 316 13.96 12.01 8.92
C GLU A 316 13.96 10.48 8.74
N LEU A 317 15.15 9.91 8.55
CA LEU A 317 15.34 8.47 8.39
C LEU A 317 15.48 7.71 9.72
N TYR A 318 15.33 8.39 10.86
CA TYR A 318 15.23 7.73 12.16
C TYR A 318 13.91 6.96 12.29
N GLU A 319 13.86 6.05 13.27
CA GLU A 319 12.70 5.19 13.49
C GLU A 319 11.38 5.96 13.55
N GLY A 320 11.34 7.12 14.24
CA GLY A 320 10.14 7.94 14.35
C GLY A 320 9.65 8.53 13.02
N GLY A 321 10.54 8.65 12.02
CA GLY A 321 10.16 9.15 10.68
C GLY A 321 9.66 8.09 9.73
N ILE A 322 10.13 6.85 9.88
CA ILE A 322 9.81 5.75 8.94
C ILE A 322 9.06 4.57 9.56
N ARG A 323 9.11 4.35 10.87
CA ARG A 323 8.35 3.30 11.54
C ARG A 323 6.95 3.78 11.86
N SER A 324 5.97 3.25 11.13
CA SER A 324 4.58 3.72 11.09
C SER A 324 3.60 2.68 11.64
N PRO A 325 2.39 3.08 12.07
CA PRO A 325 1.36 2.12 12.46
C PRO A 325 0.90 1.30 11.26
N MET A 326 0.62 0.01 11.49
CA MET A 326 -0.01 -0.89 10.51
C MET A 326 -0.95 -1.84 11.21
N ILE A 327 -2.20 -1.88 10.74
CA ILE A 327 -3.23 -2.80 11.20
C ILE A 327 -3.83 -3.49 9.97
N MET A 328 -3.93 -4.81 9.99
CA MET A 328 -4.59 -5.59 8.95
C MET A 328 -5.76 -6.38 9.55
N ARG A 329 -6.92 -6.30 8.92
CA ARG A 329 -8.14 -7.02 9.32
C ARG A 329 -8.70 -7.79 8.13
N TRP A 330 -8.89 -9.10 8.34
CA TRP A 330 -9.62 -9.97 7.41
C TRP A 330 -10.33 -11.04 8.24
N LYS A 331 -11.62 -10.83 8.51
CA LYS A 331 -12.40 -11.69 9.43
C LYS A 331 -12.40 -13.15 8.97
N GLY A 332 -12.04 -14.05 9.87
CA GLY A 332 -11.99 -15.49 9.60
C GLY A 332 -10.76 -15.98 8.83
N GLN A 333 -9.91 -15.07 8.32
CA GLN A 333 -8.67 -15.42 7.61
C GLN A 333 -7.42 -15.05 8.41
N LEU A 334 -7.41 -13.88 9.05
CA LEU A 334 -6.34 -13.45 9.93
C LEU A 334 -6.72 -13.70 11.39
N SER A 335 -5.73 -13.99 12.23
CA SER A 335 -5.91 -14.17 13.67
C SER A 335 -6.34 -12.86 14.34
N SER A 336 -7.44 -12.88 15.09
CA SER A 336 -7.91 -11.71 15.84
C SER A 336 -7.02 -11.42 17.04
N GLY A 337 -6.76 -10.13 17.32
CA GLY A 337 -6.00 -9.63 18.46
C GLY A 337 -4.52 -9.98 18.45
N LYS A 338 -3.99 -10.44 17.32
CA LYS A 338 -2.56 -10.78 17.19
C LYS A 338 -1.72 -9.50 17.15
N VAL A 339 -0.65 -9.49 17.93
CA VAL A 339 0.45 -8.53 17.79
C VAL A 339 1.59 -9.25 17.10
N SER A 340 2.06 -8.68 15.99
CA SER A 340 3.13 -9.24 15.18
C SER A 340 4.36 -8.33 15.21
N ASP A 341 5.50 -8.92 15.46
CA ASP A 341 6.82 -8.29 15.37
C ASP A 341 7.53 -8.56 14.03
N GLN A 342 6.83 -9.16 13.07
CA GLN A 342 7.32 -9.33 11.71
C GLN A 342 7.76 -7.98 11.14
N VAL A 343 9.03 -7.90 10.76
CA VAL A 343 9.61 -6.73 10.11
C VAL A 343 9.22 -6.73 8.63
N PHE A 344 8.70 -5.61 8.16
CA PHE A 344 8.38 -5.40 6.73
C PHE A 344 8.15 -3.91 6.42
N ALA A 345 8.10 -3.58 5.14
CA ALA A 345 7.95 -2.21 4.68
C ALA A 345 6.82 -2.03 3.67
N ALA A 346 6.54 -0.77 3.30
CA ALA A 346 5.49 -0.40 2.37
C ALA A 346 5.64 -1.09 0.99
N TRP A 347 6.86 -1.30 0.51
CA TRP A 347 7.11 -2.01 -0.75
C TRP A 347 6.79 -3.51 -0.71
N ASP A 348 6.57 -4.09 0.47
CA ASP A 348 6.10 -5.47 0.63
C ASP A 348 4.59 -5.61 0.46
N LEU A 349 3.84 -4.49 0.55
CA LEU A 349 2.38 -4.53 0.43
C LEU A 349 1.92 -4.96 -0.95
N MET A 350 2.57 -4.45 -2.02
CA MET A 350 2.23 -4.85 -3.38
C MET A 350 2.40 -6.36 -3.61
N PRO A 351 3.58 -6.99 -3.40
CA PRO A 351 3.71 -8.44 -3.59
C PRO A 351 2.83 -9.24 -2.63
N THR A 352 2.58 -8.75 -1.41
CA THR A 352 1.69 -9.43 -0.45
C THR A 352 0.25 -9.45 -0.94
N ILE A 353 -0.28 -8.31 -1.36
CA ILE A 353 -1.67 -8.19 -1.83
C ILE A 353 -1.88 -9.00 -3.12
N LEU A 354 -0.97 -8.87 -4.09
CA LEU A 354 -1.04 -9.63 -5.34
C LEU A 354 -1.02 -11.14 -5.10
N ASP A 355 -0.13 -11.63 -4.24
CA ASP A 355 -0.03 -13.05 -3.89
C ASP A 355 -1.28 -13.54 -3.13
N LEU A 356 -1.85 -12.74 -2.22
CA LEU A 356 -3.11 -13.06 -1.53
C LEU A 356 -4.28 -13.13 -2.51
N CYS A 357 -4.27 -12.28 -3.55
CA CYS A 357 -5.28 -12.27 -4.60
C CYS A 357 -5.05 -13.35 -5.69
N GLY A 358 -3.91 -14.05 -5.64
CA GLY A 358 -3.59 -15.13 -6.57
C GLY A 358 -2.98 -14.67 -7.89
N GLU A 359 -2.43 -13.45 -7.95
CA GLU A 359 -1.68 -12.93 -9.10
C GLU A 359 -0.22 -13.36 -9.03
N ASN A 360 0.40 -13.51 -10.19
CA ASN A 360 1.82 -13.71 -10.30
C ASN A 360 2.56 -12.40 -9.99
N LEU A 361 3.63 -12.50 -9.21
CA LEU A 361 4.42 -11.32 -8.88
C LEU A 361 5.20 -10.84 -10.11
N PRO A 362 5.13 -9.56 -10.47
CA PRO A 362 5.96 -9.01 -11.53
C PRO A 362 7.44 -9.05 -11.14
N GLY A 363 8.31 -9.12 -12.13
CA GLY A 363 9.76 -8.99 -11.89
C GLY A 363 10.15 -7.58 -11.48
N GLY A 364 11.29 -7.46 -10.77
CA GLY A 364 11.87 -6.15 -10.41
C GLY A 364 11.22 -5.49 -9.19
N LEU A 365 10.48 -6.23 -8.37
CA LEU A 365 10.05 -5.79 -7.05
C LEU A 365 11.21 -5.91 -6.05
N ASP A 366 11.31 -4.96 -5.14
CA ASP A 366 12.19 -5.03 -3.97
C ASP A 366 11.49 -5.70 -2.78
N GLY A 367 10.17 -5.70 -2.81
CA GLY A 367 9.34 -6.26 -1.76
C GLY A 367 9.23 -7.78 -1.78
N VAL A 368 8.95 -8.34 -0.60
CA VAL A 368 8.68 -9.75 -0.39
C VAL A 368 7.23 -9.98 0.05
N SER A 369 6.61 -11.09 -0.36
CA SER A 369 5.26 -11.43 0.07
C SER A 369 5.23 -11.92 1.52
N LEU A 370 4.34 -11.35 2.32
CA LEU A 370 4.06 -11.76 3.70
C LEU A 370 2.90 -12.77 3.80
N LYS A 371 2.38 -13.28 2.69
CA LYS A 371 1.23 -14.21 2.68
C LYS A 371 1.40 -15.38 3.65
N GLN A 372 2.59 -16.01 3.68
CA GLN A 372 2.85 -17.13 4.59
C GLN A 372 2.84 -16.69 6.06
N ASN A 373 3.39 -15.51 6.38
CA ASN A 373 3.33 -14.96 7.72
C ASN A 373 1.90 -14.65 8.15
N LEU A 374 1.12 -14.01 7.27
CA LEU A 374 -0.25 -13.61 7.54
C LEU A 374 -1.18 -14.81 7.76
N LEU A 375 -1.11 -15.83 6.89
CA LEU A 375 -2.05 -16.96 6.88
C LEU A 375 -1.60 -18.12 7.77
N LYS A 376 -0.27 -18.33 7.95
CA LYS A 376 0.27 -19.48 8.69
C LYS A 376 1.07 -19.10 9.92
N GLY A 377 1.48 -17.84 10.03
CA GLY A 377 2.35 -17.35 11.10
C GLY A 377 3.83 -17.65 10.89
N ASP A 378 4.22 -18.10 9.70
CA ASP A 378 5.61 -18.37 9.35
C ASP A 378 6.43 -17.08 9.36
N LEU A 379 7.63 -17.09 9.93
CA LEU A 379 8.52 -15.94 9.90
C LEU A 379 9.07 -15.74 8.49
N VAL A 380 8.88 -14.55 7.94
CA VAL A 380 9.48 -14.16 6.65
C VAL A 380 10.78 -13.40 6.95
N LYS A 381 11.91 -13.95 6.51
CA LYS A 381 13.20 -13.27 6.60
C LYS A 381 13.27 -12.21 5.50
N HIS A 382 13.38 -10.94 5.91
CA HIS A 382 13.46 -9.81 4.98
C HIS A 382 14.93 -9.61 4.52
N PRO A 383 15.18 -9.33 3.22
CA PRO A 383 16.48 -8.84 2.75
C PRO A 383 16.80 -7.48 3.37
N PRO A 384 18.00 -6.92 3.20
CA PRO A 384 18.30 -5.57 3.66
C PRO A 384 17.27 -4.57 3.17
N MET A 385 16.74 -3.75 4.08
CA MET A 385 15.71 -2.73 3.81
C MET A 385 16.42 -1.39 3.59
N TYR A 386 16.09 -0.71 2.48
CA TYR A 386 16.79 0.50 2.08
C TYR A 386 15.84 1.69 1.91
N TRP A 387 16.28 2.85 2.38
CA TRP A 387 15.63 4.15 2.21
C TRP A 387 16.62 5.20 1.76
N GLU A 388 16.15 6.12 0.90
CA GLU A 388 16.83 7.38 0.63
C GLU A 388 15.83 8.54 0.59
N THR A 389 16.30 9.74 0.88
CA THR A 389 15.53 10.98 0.80
C THR A 389 16.40 12.11 0.27
N HIS A 390 15.76 13.11 -0.36
CA HIS A 390 16.43 14.24 -0.99
C HIS A 390 15.97 15.60 -0.43
N GLU A 391 15.11 15.62 0.61
CA GLU A 391 14.47 16.86 1.09
C GLU A 391 15.47 17.83 1.73
N GLU A 392 16.23 17.43 2.69
CA GLU A 392 17.25 18.26 3.35
C GLU A 392 18.68 17.83 2.94
N GLY A 393 18.88 17.59 1.65
CA GLY A 393 20.08 16.96 1.12
C GLY A 393 19.90 15.44 0.99
N PHE A 394 20.85 14.80 0.30
CA PHE A 394 20.81 13.36 0.10
C PHE A 394 21.15 12.61 1.39
N ARG A 395 20.26 11.74 1.82
CA ARG A 395 20.44 10.89 2.99
C ARG A 395 20.01 9.47 2.67
N GLN A 396 20.67 8.51 3.28
CA GLN A 396 20.37 7.08 3.11
C GLN A 396 20.25 6.40 4.46
N ALA A 397 19.39 5.39 4.53
CA ALA A 397 19.36 4.46 5.66
C ALA A 397 19.25 3.02 5.13
N ILE A 398 19.84 2.09 5.86
CA ILE A 398 19.67 0.67 5.64
C ILE A 398 19.42 -0.03 6.97
N ARG A 399 18.45 -0.94 6.97
CA ARG A 399 18.21 -1.87 8.07
C ARG A 399 18.50 -3.28 7.62
N PHE A 400 19.37 -3.97 8.33
CA PHE A 400 19.62 -5.38 8.12
C PHE A 400 19.59 -6.12 9.46
N GLU A 401 18.66 -7.04 9.59
CA GLU A 401 18.34 -7.71 10.84
C GLU A 401 18.02 -6.70 11.96
N ARG A 402 18.83 -6.64 13.03
CA ARG A 402 18.68 -5.69 14.13
C ARG A 402 19.44 -4.39 13.96
N TRP A 403 20.34 -4.33 12.96
CA TRP A 403 21.20 -3.19 12.75
C TRP A 403 20.56 -2.18 11.80
N LYS A 404 20.75 -0.91 12.12
CA LYS A 404 20.36 0.19 11.23
C LYS A 404 21.52 1.17 11.11
N ALA A 405 21.86 1.50 9.87
CA ALA A 405 22.85 2.51 9.57
C ALA A 405 22.21 3.67 8.81
N ILE A 406 22.64 4.91 9.11
CA ILE A 406 22.16 6.15 8.49
C ILE A 406 23.37 6.95 8.02
N ARG A 407 23.32 7.44 6.76
CA ARG A 407 24.33 8.30 6.15
C ARG A 407 23.71 9.63 5.70
N PHE A 408 24.36 10.77 6.01
CA PHE A 408 23.83 12.12 5.76
C PHE A 408 24.44 12.81 4.55
N GLY A 409 24.92 12.08 3.58
CA GLY A 409 25.53 12.56 2.33
C GLY A 409 26.52 11.54 1.79
N MET A 410 26.86 11.65 0.50
CA MET A 410 27.91 10.81 -0.07
C MET A 410 29.25 11.21 0.53
N GLY A 411 29.98 10.26 1.14
CA GLY A 411 31.25 10.52 1.79
C GLY A 411 31.18 11.06 3.22
N GLU A 412 29.98 11.29 3.75
CA GLU A 412 29.78 11.66 5.14
C GLU A 412 29.86 10.45 6.09
N GLY A 413 29.98 10.74 7.39
CA GLY A 413 29.97 9.70 8.43
C GLY A 413 28.67 8.91 8.46
N VAL A 414 28.78 7.68 8.92
CA VAL A 414 27.63 6.77 9.07
C VAL A 414 27.37 6.58 10.56
N GLU A 415 26.13 6.81 10.98
CA GLU A 415 25.65 6.41 12.30
C GLU A 415 25.20 4.95 12.28
N LEU A 416 25.39 4.20 13.35
CA LEU A 416 25.01 2.78 13.48
C LEU A 416 24.26 2.53 14.78
N TYR A 417 23.12 1.84 14.68
CA TYR A 417 22.23 1.55 15.83
C TYR A 417 21.86 0.06 15.90
N ASP A 418 21.79 -0.47 17.11
CA ASP A 418 21.27 -1.80 17.43
C ASP A 418 19.79 -1.67 17.86
N LEU A 419 18.86 -1.78 16.93
CA LEU A 419 17.42 -1.54 17.18
C LEU A 419 16.76 -2.56 18.15
N GLU A 420 17.40 -3.68 18.43
CA GLU A 420 16.93 -4.63 19.44
C GLU A 420 17.17 -4.10 20.87
N LYS A 421 18.28 -3.38 21.07
CA LYS A 421 18.68 -2.83 22.37
C LYS A 421 18.35 -1.36 22.54
N ASP A 422 18.38 -0.63 21.43
CA ASP A 422 18.19 0.81 21.35
C ASP A 422 17.24 1.18 20.21
N PRO A 423 15.94 0.86 20.32
CA PRO A 423 14.95 1.19 19.30
C PRO A 423 14.73 2.71 19.14
N SER A 424 15.25 3.51 20.06
CA SER A 424 15.15 4.97 20.05
C SER A 424 16.38 5.66 19.47
N GLU A 425 17.38 4.90 18.99
CA GLU A 425 18.56 5.41 18.27
C GLU A 425 19.32 6.49 19.05
N GLN A 426 19.55 6.23 20.36
CA GLN A 426 20.22 7.20 21.27
C GLN A 426 21.74 7.02 21.30
N THR A 427 22.24 5.83 20.97
CA THR A 427 23.65 5.46 21.11
C THR A 427 24.23 5.04 19.77
N ASP A 428 25.04 5.93 19.17
CA ASP A 428 25.78 5.62 17.95
C ASP A 428 26.93 4.63 18.26
N LEU A 429 26.87 3.47 17.59
CA LEU A 429 27.83 2.39 17.72
C LEU A 429 28.85 2.33 16.56
N SER A 430 28.87 3.31 15.66
CA SER A 430 29.69 3.31 14.44
C SER A 430 31.18 3.14 14.73
N LEU A 431 31.69 3.84 15.75
CA LEU A 431 33.10 3.76 16.13
C LEU A 431 33.50 2.40 16.73
N SER A 432 32.56 1.67 17.32
CA SER A 432 32.83 0.37 17.94
C SER A 432 32.65 -0.82 16.99
N HIS A 433 32.04 -0.61 15.80
CA HIS A 433 31.74 -1.65 14.82
C HIS A 433 32.12 -1.22 13.38
N PRO A 434 33.40 -0.83 13.11
CA PRO A 434 33.80 -0.27 11.82
C PRO A 434 33.61 -1.24 10.64
N ASP A 435 33.80 -2.54 10.85
CA ASP A 435 33.61 -3.55 9.80
C ASP A 435 32.15 -3.67 9.38
N LEU A 436 31.22 -3.61 10.34
CA LEU A 436 29.79 -3.64 10.06
C LEU A 436 29.32 -2.33 9.37
N VAL A 437 29.87 -1.19 9.77
CA VAL A 437 29.63 0.08 9.06
C VAL A 437 30.06 -0.02 7.60
N ALA A 438 31.23 -0.60 7.33
CA ALA A 438 31.71 -0.79 5.96
C ALA A 438 30.78 -1.72 5.15
N GLU A 439 30.34 -2.83 5.74
CA GLU A 439 29.38 -3.76 5.11
C GLU A 439 28.05 -3.07 4.78
N LEU A 440 27.45 -2.38 5.74
CA LEU A 440 26.17 -1.71 5.55
C LEU A 440 26.27 -0.53 4.56
N THR A 441 27.42 0.15 4.52
CA THR A 441 27.70 1.20 3.51
C THR A 441 27.73 0.61 2.10
N GLN A 442 28.38 -0.54 1.89
CA GLN A 442 28.37 -1.23 0.60
C GLN A 442 26.96 -1.63 0.17
N LEU A 443 26.12 -2.10 1.10
CA LEU A 443 24.73 -2.40 0.84
C LEU A 443 23.92 -1.15 0.47
N MET A 444 24.14 0.00 1.13
CA MET A 444 23.52 1.28 0.74
C MET A 444 23.91 1.67 -0.69
N ASP A 445 25.19 1.59 -1.03
CA ASP A 445 25.70 1.95 -2.37
C ASP A 445 25.11 1.04 -3.46
N ALA A 446 24.97 -0.27 -3.18
CA ALA A 446 24.37 -1.24 -4.09
C ALA A 446 22.86 -1.08 -4.27
N SER A 447 22.17 -0.49 -3.29
CA SER A 447 20.72 -0.27 -3.31
C SER A 447 20.33 1.05 -3.98
N HIS A 448 21.28 1.95 -4.23
CA HIS A 448 21.03 3.22 -4.91
C HIS A 448 21.16 3.08 -6.43
N THR A 449 20.17 3.55 -7.17
CA THR A 449 20.23 3.70 -8.63
C THR A 449 20.19 5.19 -9.00
N SER A 450 21.17 5.64 -9.80
CA SER A 450 21.21 7.03 -10.27
C SER A 450 19.95 7.42 -11.04
N SER A 451 19.42 8.58 -10.76
CA SER A 451 18.25 9.12 -11.42
C SER A 451 18.47 10.58 -11.84
N PRO A 452 18.19 10.96 -13.11
CA PRO A 452 18.27 12.35 -13.54
C PRO A 452 17.31 13.28 -12.79
N ALA A 453 16.17 12.77 -12.32
CA ALA A 453 15.20 13.53 -11.53
C ALA A 453 15.67 13.75 -10.09
N TRP A 454 16.56 12.89 -9.59
CA TRP A 454 17.05 12.87 -8.21
C TRP A 454 18.58 12.83 -8.20
N PRO A 455 19.25 13.90 -8.65
CA PRO A 455 20.70 13.94 -8.70
C PRO A 455 21.28 13.95 -7.28
N VAL A 456 22.30 13.14 -7.08
CA VAL A 456 23.10 13.13 -5.85
C VAL A 456 24.35 13.95 -6.12
N SER A 457 24.50 15.06 -5.38
CA SER A 457 25.74 15.84 -5.40
C SER A 457 26.79 15.10 -4.59
N PRO A 458 28.05 15.04 -5.09
CA PRO A 458 29.16 14.43 -4.38
C PRO A 458 29.49 15.11 -3.05
#